data_896be4da7687413c75d84f0d4a4ba610
#
_entry.id   896be4da7687413c75d84f0d4a4ba610
#
_cell.length_a   1.000
_cell.length_b   1.000
_cell.length_c   1.000
_cell.angle_alpha   90.00
_cell.angle_beta   90.00
_cell.angle_gamma   90.00
#
_symmetry.space_group_name_H-M   'P 1'
#
loop_
_entity.id
_entity.type
_entity.pdbx_description
1 polymer ?
#
loop_
_entity_poly.entity_id
_entity_poly.type
_entity_poly.pdbx_seq_one_letter_code
_entity_poly.pdbx_strand_id
1 'polypeptide(L)'
;MTWAYETALREECGYQGYQPYWNWFEYVDDLTKSPLFDGSDTSMSGDGSYLAHNGSLSGSNNIFLPSGNGGGCVKSGPFTNMTVHLGPVFPGMDGLKASTSPDGPLGYNPRCLSRDLSNYTASTWFTPENLLNITIGDASGSVELFQNELQGRFQDLFLGMHASGHMAIGGEASDLFSSINDPSFWFQHSMVDQVYWIWQALHLDQAETIAGTITILNQPPSRDTSVADIIDVGLNAPAVAIGDVLNTLGKSPLCYVYI
;
A
#
# COMPACT_ATOMS: atom_id res chain seq x y z
N MET A 1 -1.07 0.48 11.88
CA MET A 1 0.24 0.02 11.38
C MET A 1 1.18 1.19 11.14
N THR A 2 0.84 2.19 10.32
CA THR A 2 1.65 3.42 10.10
C THR A 2 1.97 4.18 11.38
N TRP A 3 1.02 4.31 12.31
CA TRP A 3 1.27 4.89 13.62
C TRP A 3 2.36 4.14 14.42
N ALA A 4 2.35 2.82 14.43
CA ALA A 4 3.39 2.03 15.10
C ALA A 4 4.76 2.25 14.45
N TYR A 5 4.82 2.34 13.13
CA TYR A 5 6.04 2.66 12.39
C TYR A 5 6.57 4.06 12.72
N GLU A 6 5.72 5.10 12.71
CA GLU A 6 6.12 6.45 13.08
C GLU A 6 6.61 6.52 14.54
N THR A 7 5.93 5.80 15.45
CA THR A 7 6.35 5.71 16.85
C THR A 7 7.75 5.10 16.96
N ALA A 8 8.03 4.01 16.27
CA ALA A 8 9.36 3.40 16.25
C ALA A 8 10.43 4.33 15.66
N LEU A 9 10.13 5.04 14.58
CA LEU A 9 11.04 6.05 14.02
C LEU A 9 11.38 7.15 15.03
N ARG A 10 10.42 7.61 15.83
CA ARG A 10 10.63 8.65 16.84
C ARG A 10 11.41 8.12 18.03
N GLU A 11 11.03 6.97 18.57
CA GLU A 11 11.56 6.45 19.82
C GLU A 11 12.92 5.76 19.64
N GLU A 12 13.13 5.07 18.51
CA GLU A 12 14.35 4.29 18.28
C GLU A 12 15.37 5.05 17.41
N CYS A 13 14.90 5.88 16.46
CA CYS A 13 15.77 6.57 15.51
C CYS A 13 15.85 8.10 15.75
N GLY A 14 15.09 8.64 16.70
CA GLY A 14 15.11 10.07 17.02
C GLY A 14 14.48 10.96 15.92
N TYR A 15 13.61 10.39 15.10
CA TYR A 15 12.92 11.14 14.05
C TYR A 15 12.05 12.27 14.62
N GLN A 16 12.15 13.47 14.06
CA GLN A 16 11.44 14.66 14.54
C GLN A 16 10.33 15.15 13.59
N GLY A 17 10.22 14.52 12.42
CA GLY A 17 9.21 14.86 11.42
C GLY A 17 7.83 14.24 11.72
N TYR A 18 6.91 14.47 10.82
CA TYR A 18 5.62 13.76 10.75
C TYR A 18 5.69 12.64 9.73
N GLN A 19 4.81 11.63 9.86
CA GLN A 19 4.70 10.58 8.86
C GLN A 19 4.16 11.18 7.55
N PRO A 20 4.95 11.23 6.49
CA PRO A 20 4.46 11.74 5.22
C PRO A 20 3.62 10.69 4.48
N TYR A 21 2.80 11.15 3.54
CA TYR A 21 2.04 10.29 2.64
C TYR A 21 2.46 10.51 1.18
N TRP A 22 2.26 9.53 0.34
CA TRP A 22 2.43 9.66 -1.10
C TRP A 22 1.16 10.24 -1.70
N ASN A 23 1.20 11.52 -2.13
CA ASN A 23 0.08 12.10 -2.87
C ASN A 23 -0.04 11.43 -4.24
N TRP A 24 -1.03 10.55 -4.38
CA TRP A 24 -1.26 9.77 -5.59
C TRP A 24 -1.54 10.61 -6.84
N PHE A 25 -2.04 11.83 -6.68
CA PHE A 25 -2.53 12.67 -7.78
C PHE A 25 -1.45 13.57 -8.38
N GLU A 26 -0.26 13.57 -7.78
CA GLU A 26 0.89 14.29 -8.30
C GLU A 26 1.83 13.34 -9.05
N TYR A 27 2.43 13.84 -10.13
CA TYR A 27 3.42 13.12 -10.92
C TYR A 27 2.92 11.81 -11.58
N VAL A 28 1.62 11.65 -11.80
CA VAL A 28 1.02 10.43 -12.40
C VAL A 28 1.57 10.13 -13.79
N ASP A 29 1.96 11.15 -14.55
CA ASP A 29 2.54 11.02 -15.88
C ASP A 29 4.02 10.64 -15.85
N ASP A 30 4.72 10.89 -14.75
CA ASP A 30 6.13 10.56 -14.58
C ASP A 30 6.50 10.46 -13.10
N LEU A 31 6.35 9.28 -12.54
CA LEU A 31 6.65 8.99 -11.14
C LEU A 31 8.10 9.26 -10.76
N THR A 32 9.04 9.21 -11.73
CA THR A 32 10.45 9.48 -11.46
C THR A 32 10.73 10.96 -11.15
N LYS A 33 9.76 11.85 -11.38
CA LYS A 33 9.83 13.27 -10.99
C LYS A 33 9.25 13.52 -9.59
N SER A 34 8.57 12.54 -9.02
CA SER A 34 8.08 12.66 -7.65
C SER A 34 9.25 12.75 -6.68
N PRO A 35 9.26 13.69 -5.72
CA PRO A 35 10.25 13.73 -4.65
C PRO A 35 10.36 12.41 -3.87
N LEU A 36 9.33 11.57 -3.93
CA LEU A 36 9.36 10.25 -3.33
C LEU A 36 10.22 9.24 -4.12
N PHE A 37 10.28 9.37 -5.47
CA PHE A 37 10.90 8.39 -6.37
C PHE A 37 11.97 8.98 -7.31
N ASP A 38 12.41 10.22 -7.10
CA ASP A 38 13.37 10.89 -7.98
C ASP A 38 14.81 10.36 -7.85
N GLY A 39 15.05 9.47 -6.89
CA GLY A 39 16.36 8.89 -6.66
C GLY A 39 17.37 9.82 -5.99
N SER A 40 16.92 10.97 -5.45
CA SER A 40 17.74 11.86 -4.62
C SER A 40 18.06 11.25 -3.25
N ASP A 41 19.00 11.86 -2.52
CA ASP A 41 19.39 11.40 -1.17
C ASP A 41 18.27 11.51 -0.13
N THR A 42 17.21 12.27 -0.41
CA THR A 42 16.06 12.50 0.48
C THR A 42 14.80 11.79 0.01
N SER A 43 14.87 11.03 -1.09
CA SER A 43 13.75 10.23 -1.62
C SER A 43 13.66 8.85 -0.97
N MET A 44 12.62 8.10 -1.32
CA MET A 44 12.54 6.66 -1.04
C MET A 44 13.29 5.82 -2.10
N SER A 45 14.28 6.39 -2.75
CA SER A 45 15.01 5.88 -3.91
C SER A 45 14.23 5.89 -5.21
N GLY A 46 14.95 5.83 -6.32
CA GLY A 46 14.38 5.83 -7.67
C GLY A 46 13.88 4.46 -8.13
N ASP A 47 13.71 4.37 -9.44
CA ASP A 47 13.28 3.14 -10.12
C ASP A 47 14.36 2.05 -10.09
N GLY A 48 13.95 0.82 -10.39
CA GLY A 48 14.84 -0.30 -10.61
C GLY A 48 15.67 -0.16 -11.89
N SER A 49 16.76 -0.90 -12.00
CA SER A 49 17.44 -1.04 -13.29
C SER A 49 16.51 -1.70 -14.31
N TYR A 50 16.63 -1.27 -15.55
CA TYR A 50 15.84 -1.85 -16.63
C TYR A 50 16.01 -3.37 -16.70
N LEU A 51 14.90 -4.07 -16.65
CA LEU A 51 14.76 -5.50 -16.89
C LEU A 51 13.67 -5.72 -17.93
N ALA A 52 14.04 -6.24 -19.11
CA ALA A 52 13.07 -6.47 -20.16
C ALA A 52 12.01 -7.51 -19.76
N HIS A 53 10.75 -7.13 -19.78
CA HIS A 53 9.60 -8.02 -19.58
C HIS A 53 8.38 -7.53 -20.40
N ASN A 54 7.41 -8.39 -20.61
CA ASN A 54 6.25 -8.11 -21.46
C ASN A 54 5.07 -7.47 -20.70
N GLY A 55 5.32 -6.91 -19.51
CA GLY A 55 4.25 -6.52 -18.58
C GLY A 55 3.76 -7.70 -17.75
N SER A 56 2.69 -7.48 -17.01
CA SER A 56 2.18 -8.44 -16.02
C SER A 56 0.67 -8.53 -16.07
N LEU A 57 0.12 -9.67 -15.69
CA LEU A 57 -1.29 -9.80 -15.33
C LEU A 57 -1.43 -9.64 -13.82
N SER A 58 -2.32 -8.76 -13.40
CA SER A 58 -2.64 -8.46 -12.02
C SER A 58 -4.13 -8.57 -11.75
N GLY A 59 -4.58 -8.28 -10.53
CA GLY A 59 -6.01 -8.30 -10.20
C GLY A 59 -6.66 -9.64 -10.54
N SER A 60 -6.18 -10.74 -9.94
CA SER A 60 -6.62 -12.11 -10.23
C SER A 60 -6.41 -12.53 -11.70
N ASN A 61 -5.35 -12.03 -12.32
CA ASN A 61 -4.99 -12.25 -13.73
C ASN A 61 -5.98 -11.67 -14.75
N ASN A 62 -6.77 -10.68 -14.37
CA ASN A 62 -7.74 -10.05 -15.28
C ASN A 62 -7.22 -8.75 -15.91
N ILE A 63 -6.27 -8.06 -15.24
CA ILE A 63 -5.84 -6.71 -15.62
C ILE A 63 -4.40 -6.75 -16.12
N PHE A 64 -4.21 -6.43 -17.39
CA PHE A 64 -2.87 -6.32 -17.97
C PHE A 64 -2.24 -4.96 -17.62
N LEU A 65 -1.04 -5.01 -17.06
CA LEU A 65 -0.20 -3.85 -16.76
C LEU A 65 1.02 -3.89 -17.68
N PRO A 66 1.21 -2.87 -18.55
CA PRO A 66 2.41 -2.76 -19.36
C PRO A 66 3.67 -2.70 -18.51
N SER A 67 4.81 -3.17 -19.03
CA SER A 67 6.10 -3.00 -18.38
C SER A 67 6.45 -1.52 -18.19
N GLY A 68 7.05 -1.20 -17.06
CA GLY A 68 7.73 0.06 -16.85
C GLY A 68 9.14 0.09 -17.47
N ASN A 69 9.96 0.99 -16.96
CA ASN A 69 11.37 1.12 -17.35
C ASN A 69 12.35 0.56 -16.28
N GLY A 70 11.81 -0.05 -15.25
CA GLY A 70 12.54 -0.66 -14.15
C GLY A 70 12.54 -2.19 -14.19
N GLY A 71 12.14 -2.81 -13.11
CA GLY A 71 11.99 -4.25 -12.91
C GLY A 71 13.15 -4.91 -12.18
N GLY A 72 14.33 -4.36 -12.21
CA GLY A 72 15.51 -4.84 -11.50
C GLY A 72 15.80 -4.09 -10.19
N CYS A 73 17.03 -4.24 -9.69
CA CYS A 73 17.46 -3.58 -8.45
C CYS A 73 17.42 -2.06 -8.56
N VAL A 74 16.99 -1.38 -7.50
CA VAL A 74 17.06 0.07 -7.35
C VAL A 74 18.50 0.58 -7.53
N LYS A 75 18.69 1.69 -8.26
CA LYS A 75 20.00 2.21 -8.67
C LYS A 75 20.37 3.57 -8.10
N SER A 76 19.42 4.32 -7.56
CA SER A 76 19.66 5.67 -7.05
C SER A 76 18.91 5.92 -5.75
N GLY A 77 19.44 6.81 -4.92
CA GLY A 77 18.89 7.16 -3.63
C GLY A 77 19.38 6.29 -2.47
N PRO A 78 18.85 6.49 -1.26
CA PRO A 78 19.40 5.92 -0.03
C PRO A 78 19.29 4.38 0.08
N PHE A 79 18.35 3.76 -0.64
CA PHE A 79 18.10 2.31 -0.54
C PHE A 79 18.75 1.47 -1.66
N THR A 80 19.73 2.01 -2.41
CA THR A 80 20.43 1.29 -3.49
C THR A 80 21.15 0.03 -3.02
N ASN A 81 21.58 -0.02 -1.77
CA ASN A 81 22.27 -1.18 -1.18
C ASN A 81 21.35 -1.96 -0.21
N MET A 82 20.05 -1.66 -0.21
CA MET A 82 19.12 -2.36 0.66
C MET A 82 18.97 -3.80 0.21
N THR A 83 19.07 -4.71 1.18
CA THR A 83 18.78 -6.12 0.98
C THR A 83 17.46 -6.45 1.67
N VAL A 84 16.52 -6.98 0.92
CA VAL A 84 15.28 -7.56 1.44
C VAL A 84 15.45 -9.05 1.65
N HIS A 85 14.79 -9.62 2.65
CA HIS A 85 15.08 -10.99 3.08
C HIS A 85 13.86 -11.90 3.09
N LEU A 86 12.64 -11.33 3.12
CA LEU A 86 11.38 -12.06 3.17
C LEU A 86 10.72 -12.10 1.79
N GLY A 87 10.05 -13.22 1.46
CA GLY A 87 9.30 -13.39 0.22
C GLY A 87 10.19 -13.75 -0.99
N PRO A 88 9.67 -13.66 -2.23
CA PRO A 88 8.28 -13.30 -2.52
C PRO A 88 7.30 -14.33 -1.95
N VAL A 89 6.17 -13.85 -1.43
CA VAL A 89 5.12 -14.70 -0.85
C VAL A 89 3.97 -14.88 -1.84
N PHE A 90 3.44 -13.77 -2.34
CA PHE A 90 2.38 -13.76 -3.34
C PHE A 90 2.53 -12.52 -4.24
N PRO A 91 3.47 -12.56 -5.21
CA PRO A 91 3.72 -11.45 -6.11
C PRO A 91 2.48 -11.06 -6.91
N GLY A 92 2.15 -9.77 -6.91
CA GLY A 92 1.01 -9.23 -7.65
C GLY A 92 1.30 -8.97 -9.14
N MET A 93 2.56 -9.07 -9.56
CA MET A 93 3.02 -8.86 -10.93
C MET A 93 3.80 -10.08 -11.42
N ASP A 94 3.20 -10.87 -12.30
CA ASP A 94 3.76 -12.12 -12.80
C ASP A 94 4.95 -11.93 -13.77
N GLY A 95 5.05 -10.77 -14.41
CA GLY A 95 6.17 -10.40 -15.30
C GLY A 95 7.49 -10.12 -14.56
N LEU A 96 7.43 -9.84 -13.26
CA LEU A 96 8.58 -9.52 -12.41
C LEU A 96 8.86 -10.67 -11.42
N LYS A 97 9.09 -11.87 -11.94
CA LYS A 97 9.31 -13.06 -11.12
C LYS A 97 10.63 -12.99 -10.37
N ALA A 98 10.55 -12.87 -9.05
CA ALA A 98 11.69 -13.13 -8.17
C ALA A 98 11.78 -14.64 -7.84
N SER A 99 13.00 -15.13 -7.61
CA SER A 99 13.19 -16.51 -7.14
C SER A 99 12.66 -16.65 -5.71
N THR A 100 11.90 -17.71 -5.44
CA THR A 100 11.44 -18.04 -4.09
C THR A 100 12.54 -18.71 -3.28
N SER A 101 12.46 -18.58 -1.95
CA SER A 101 13.36 -19.34 -1.04
C SER A 101 13.11 -20.84 -1.18
N PRO A 102 14.16 -21.68 -1.13
CA PRO A 102 14.02 -23.12 -1.05
C PRO A 102 13.30 -23.58 0.23
N ASP A 103 13.31 -22.75 1.29
CA ASP A 103 12.67 -23.02 2.57
C ASP A 103 11.21 -22.53 2.62
N GLY A 104 10.64 -22.17 1.47
CA GLY A 104 9.27 -21.70 1.31
C GLY A 104 9.14 -20.17 1.36
N PRO A 105 7.90 -19.64 1.24
CA PRO A 105 7.67 -18.20 1.06
C PRO A 105 8.08 -17.33 2.27
N LEU A 106 8.19 -17.90 3.45
CA LEU A 106 8.68 -17.21 4.66
C LEU A 106 10.15 -17.53 4.96
N GLY A 107 10.82 -18.30 4.10
CA GLY A 107 12.25 -18.63 4.24
C GLY A 107 13.14 -17.41 3.95
N TYR A 108 14.35 -17.45 4.52
CA TYR A 108 15.36 -16.42 4.27
C TYR A 108 15.77 -16.39 2.80
N ASN A 109 15.60 -15.24 2.15
CA ASN A 109 15.80 -15.05 0.71
C ASN A 109 16.40 -13.67 0.40
N PRO A 110 17.69 -13.45 0.68
CA PRO A 110 18.34 -12.17 0.50
C PRO A 110 18.42 -11.79 -0.98
N ARG A 111 17.89 -10.61 -1.32
CA ARG A 111 17.93 -10.03 -2.66
C ARG A 111 17.89 -8.52 -2.59
N CYS A 112 18.22 -7.83 -3.67
CA CYS A 112 18.12 -6.38 -3.73
C CYS A 112 16.65 -5.91 -3.71
N LEU A 113 16.42 -4.70 -3.22
CA LEU A 113 15.15 -4.00 -3.42
C LEU A 113 14.95 -3.78 -4.92
N SER A 114 13.84 -4.28 -5.48
CA SER A 114 13.48 -4.11 -6.88
C SER A 114 12.21 -3.27 -7.04
N ARG A 115 12.12 -2.49 -8.13
CA ARG A 115 10.97 -1.67 -8.51
C ARG A 115 10.78 -1.66 -10.02
N ASP A 116 9.55 -1.44 -10.44
CA ASP A 116 9.16 -1.15 -11.83
C ASP A 116 8.09 -0.06 -11.82
N LEU A 117 8.52 1.21 -11.74
CA LEU A 117 7.60 2.34 -11.64
C LEU A 117 6.71 2.42 -12.89
N SER A 118 5.40 2.33 -12.68
CA SER A 118 4.39 2.29 -13.74
C SER A 118 3.58 3.57 -13.82
N ASN A 119 3.96 4.49 -14.70
CA ASN A 119 3.18 5.68 -15.01
C ASN A 119 1.80 5.32 -15.58
N TYR A 120 1.71 4.22 -16.35
CA TYR A 120 0.44 3.72 -16.84
C TYR A 120 -0.53 3.40 -15.70
N THR A 121 -0.07 2.67 -14.69
CA THR A 121 -0.88 2.31 -13.54
C THR A 121 -1.30 3.56 -12.75
N ALA A 122 -0.36 4.47 -12.48
CA ALA A 122 -0.65 5.70 -11.77
C ALA A 122 -1.69 6.56 -12.51
N SER A 123 -1.47 6.88 -13.79
CA SER A 123 -2.35 7.74 -14.57
C SER A 123 -3.72 7.13 -14.86
N THR A 124 -3.82 5.79 -14.85
CA THR A 124 -5.10 5.11 -15.11
C THR A 124 -6.03 5.12 -13.88
N TRP A 125 -5.49 4.95 -12.68
CA TRP A 125 -6.33 4.75 -11.50
C TRP A 125 -6.23 5.87 -10.45
N PHE A 126 -5.15 6.66 -10.43
CA PHE A 126 -5.04 7.81 -9.55
C PHE A 126 -5.68 9.03 -10.19
N THR A 127 -6.99 9.03 -10.29
CA THR A 127 -7.74 10.12 -10.91
C THR A 127 -8.64 10.82 -9.90
N PRO A 128 -8.91 12.13 -10.08
CA PRO A 128 -9.86 12.84 -9.25
C PRO A 128 -11.25 12.19 -9.22
N GLU A 129 -11.67 11.61 -10.35
CA GLU A 129 -12.95 10.93 -10.48
C GLU A 129 -13.05 9.73 -9.56
N ASN A 130 -11.98 8.90 -9.47
CA ASN A 130 -11.93 7.75 -8.58
C ASN A 130 -11.94 8.19 -7.11
N LEU A 131 -11.21 9.25 -6.76
CA LEU A 131 -11.25 9.81 -5.41
C LEU A 131 -12.65 10.33 -5.04
N LEU A 132 -13.28 11.10 -5.94
CA LEU A 132 -14.62 11.61 -5.70
C LEU A 132 -15.64 10.48 -5.58
N ASN A 133 -15.52 9.42 -6.39
CA ASN A 133 -16.42 8.28 -6.32
C ASN A 133 -16.41 7.62 -4.93
N ILE A 134 -15.24 7.41 -4.33
CA ILE A 134 -15.14 6.75 -3.01
C ILE A 134 -15.40 7.70 -1.84
N THR A 135 -15.31 9.02 -2.04
CA THR A 135 -15.49 9.99 -0.95
C THR A 135 -16.87 10.61 -0.88
N ILE A 136 -17.51 10.87 -2.01
CA ILE A 136 -18.85 11.50 -2.10
C ILE A 136 -19.76 10.92 -3.19
N GLY A 137 -19.25 10.02 -4.04
CA GLY A 137 -19.99 9.36 -5.12
C GLY A 137 -20.70 8.08 -4.69
N ASP A 138 -21.06 7.25 -5.67
CA ASP A 138 -21.85 6.03 -5.45
C ASP A 138 -21.15 5.01 -4.55
N ALA A 139 -19.82 4.96 -4.59
CA ALA A 139 -19.03 4.06 -3.74
C ALA A 139 -18.80 4.59 -2.31
N SER A 140 -19.29 5.78 -1.97
CA SER A 140 -19.14 6.37 -0.63
C SER A 140 -20.24 6.00 0.37
N GLY A 141 -21.32 5.36 -0.09
CA GLY A 141 -22.55 5.17 0.66
C GLY A 141 -22.43 4.24 1.89
N SER A 142 -21.36 3.47 2.01
CA SER A 142 -21.02 2.68 3.20
C SER A 142 -19.52 2.38 3.24
N VAL A 143 -19.00 1.99 4.42
CA VAL A 143 -17.61 1.56 4.54
C VAL A 143 -17.33 0.33 3.66
N GLU A 144 -18.28 -0.56 3.47
CA GLU A 144 -18.13 -1.74 2.60
C GLU A 144 -17.95 -1.33 1.13
N LEU A 145 -18.79 -0.41 0.63
CA LEU A 145 -18.67 0.11 -0.74
C LEU A 145 -17.34 0.85 -0.93
N PHE A 146 -16.98 1.70 0.03
CA PHE A 146 -15.69 2.40 0.05
C PHE A 146 -14.52 1.43 -0.04
N GLN A 147 -14.48 0.42 0.83
CA GLN A 147 -13.39 -0.57 0.85
C GLN A 147 -13.30 -1.37 -0.45
N ASN A 148 -14.43 -1.83 -0.96
CA ASN A 148 -14.48 -2.63 -2.19
C ASN A 148 -13.96 -1.82 -3.39
N GLU A 149 -14.37 -0.55 -3.50
CA GLU A 149 -13.90 0.33 -4.58
C GLU A 149 -12.41 0.67 -4.43
N LEU A 150 -11.96 0.96 -3.20
CA LEU A 150 -10.56 1.26 -2.92
C LEU A 150 -9.65 0.07 -3.23
N GLN A 151 -10.08 -1.16 -2.89
CA GLN A 151 -9.33 -2.41 -3.13
C GLN A 151 -9.33 -2.82 -4.61
N GLY A 152 -10.42 -2.56 -5.32
CA GLY A 152 -10.58 -2.85 -6.73
C GLY A 152 -11.68 -3.87 -7.04
N ARG A 153 -12.29 -3.71 -8.20
CA ARG A 153 -13.29 -4.59 -8.79
C ARG A 153 -12.66 -5.33 -9.98
N PHE A 154 -11.82 -6.30 -9.70
CA PHE A 154 -10.96 -6.94 -10.69
C PHE A 154 -11.71 -7.61 -11.83
N GLN A 155 -12.94 -8.07 -11.60
CA GLN A 155 -13.81 -8.62 -12.63
C GLN A 155 -14.29 -7.54 -13.63
N ASP A 156 -14.34 -6.29 -13.18
CA ASP A 156 -14.71 -5.12 -13.99
C ASP A 156 -13.45 -4.42 -14.57
N LEU A 157 -12.29 -5.06 -14.47
CA LEU A 157 -11.00 -4.52 -14.89
C LEU A 157 -10.61 -3.21 -14.16
N PHE A 158 -11.14 -2.99 -12.97
CA PHE A 158 -10.83 -1.85 -12.12
C PHE A 158 -9.90 -2.30 -10.98
N LEU A 159 -8.67 -1.77 -10.99
CA LEU A 159 -7.65 -2.19 -10.03
C LEU A 159 -7.86 -1.57 -8.64
N GLY A 160 -8.60 -0.46 -8.55
CA GLY A 160 -8.74 0.32 -7.32
C GLY A 160 -7.47 1.13 -6.98
N MET A 161 -7.61 2.20 -6.21
CA MET A 161 -6.46 3.06 -5.92
C MET A 161 -5.46 2.41 -4.96
N HIS A 162 -5.90 1.60 -3.99
CA HIS A 162 -4.98 0.91 -3.09
C HIS A 162 -4.11 -0.12 -3.83
N ALA A 163 -4.74 -1.05 -4.57
CA ALA A 163 -3.97 -2.03 -5.34
C ALA A 163 -3.10 -1.35 -6.41
N SER A 164 -3.60 -0.27 -7.03
CA SER A 164 -2.82 0.50 -8.00
C SER A 164 -1.56 1.11 -7.41
N GLY A 165 -1.58 1.53 -6.14
CA GLY A 165 -0.38 2.04 -5.48
C GLY A 165 0.73 0.99 -5.40
N HIS A 166 0.38 -0.22 -5.02
CA HIS A 166 1.31 -1.33 -5.00
C HIS A 166 1.86 -1.66 -6.39
N MET A 167 0.98 -1.68 -7.41
CA MET A 167 1.35 -2.00 -8.78
C MET A 167 2.06 -0.85 -9.51
N ALA A 168 1.83 0.41 -9.10
CA ALA A 168 2.53 1.58 -9.65
C ALA A 168 3.99 1.63 -9.17
N ILE A 169 4.30 1.10 -7.99
CA ILE A 169 5.67 0.94 -7.51
C ILE A 169 6.30 -0.32 -8.11
N GLY A 170 5.53 -1.39 -8.23
CA GLY A 170 5.97 -2.67 -8.77
C GLY A 170 6.99 -3.41 -7.90
N GLY A 171 7.67 -4.39 -8.45
CA GLY A 171 8.72 -5.14 -7.76
C GLY A 171 8.28 -5.67 -6.40
N GLU A 172 9.07 -5.40 -5.36
CA GLU A 172 8.80 -5.84 -3.98
C GLU A 172 7.48 -5.30 -3.43
N ALA A 173 7.11 -4.06 -3.80
CA ALA A 173 5.87 -3.43 -3.36
C ALA A 173 4.61 -4.12 -3.88
N SER A 174 4.71 -4.91 -4.95
CA SER A 174 3.57 -5.61 -5.56
C SER A 174 3.20 -6.92 -4.86
N ASP A 175 3.97 -7.40 -3.90
CA ASP A 175 3.67 -8.65 -3.19
C ASP A 175 2.58 -8.43 -2.13
N LEU A 176 1.52 -9.24 -2.16
CA LEU A 176 0.37 -9.10 -1.26
C LEU A 176 0.73 -9.21 0.23
N PHE A 177 1.75 -10.00 0.58
CA PHE A 177 2.12 -10.27 1.98
C PHE A 177 3.47 -9.71 2.38
N SER A 178 4.37 -9.46 1.43
CA SER A 178 5.71 -8.96 1.72
C SER A 178 6.02 -7.58 1.14
N SER A 179 5.01 -6.83 0.69
CA SER A 179 5.14 -5.46 0.15
C SER A 179 5.83 -4.47 1.10
N ILE A 180 5.80 -4.74 2.40
CA ILE A 180 6.53 -3.98 3.43
C ILE A 180 8.05 -4.01 3.24
N ASN A 181 8.58 -4.91 2.43
CA ASN A 181 9.98 -4.92 2.02
C ASN A 181 10.39 -3.62 1.30
N ASP A 182 9.45 -2.97 0.62
CA ASP A 182 9.72 -1.67 0.00
C ASP A 182 9.41 -0.54 1.00
N PRO A 183 10.40 0.33 1.32
CA PRO A 183 10.19 1.43 2.26
C PRO A 183 9.06 2.40 1.87
N SER A 184 8.72 2.52 0.58
CA SER A 184 7.61 3.34 0.10
C SER A 184 6.23 2.83 0.54
N PHE A 185 6.14 1.58 1.02
CA PHE A 185 4.94 1.00 1.63
C PHE A 185 4.28 1.93 2.66
N TRP A 186 5.08 2.55 3.52
CA TRP A 186 4.58 3.41 4.58
C TRP A 186 3.92 4.68 4.07
N PHE A 187 4.45 5.24 2.98
CA PHE A 187 3.89 6.44 2.33
C PHE A 187 2.62 6.11 1.56
N GLN A 188 2.60 4.96 0.89
CA GLN A 188 1.42 4.40 0.22
C GLN A 188 0.28 4.20 1.22
N HIS A 189 0.55 3.54 2.34
CA HIS A 189 -0.47 3.25 3.35
C HIS A 189 -0.90 4.47 4.16
N SER A 190 -0.05 5.48 4.31
CA SER A 190 -0.47 6.77 4.86
C SER A 190 -1.45 7.49 3.92
N MET A 191 -1.31 7.36 2.60
CA MET A 191 -2.29 7.89 1.66
C MET A 191 -3.62 7.12 1.70
N VAL A 192 -3.57 5.79 1.82
CA VAL A 192 -4.78 4.96 2.06
C VAL A 192 -5.53 5.43 3.30
N ASP A 193 -4.80 5.64 4.39
CA ASP A 193 -5.34 6.12 5.66
C ASP A 193 -5.92 7.53 5.54
N GLN A 194 -5.24 8.44 4.83
CA GLN A 194 -5.75 9.79 4.56
C GLN A 194 -7.07 9.76 3.78
N VAL A 195 -7.18 8.95 2.76
CA VAL A 195 -8.41 8.84 1.97
C VAL A 195 -9.55 8.28 2.83
N TYR A 196 -9.28 7.30 3.69
CA TYR A 196 -10.26 6.81 4.65
C TYR A 196 -10.65 7.88 5.67
N TRP A 197 -9.69 8.64 6.20
CA TRP A 197 -9.94 9.76 7.11
C TRP A 197 -10.83 10.85 6.47
N ILE A 198 -10.61 11.17 5.19
CA ILE A 198 -11.48 12.09 4.43
C ILE A 198 -12.90 11.52 4.33
N TRP A 199 -13.02 10.22 3.99
CA TRP A 199 -14.33 9.55 3.92
C TRP A 199 -15.05 9.62 5.28
N GLN A 200 -14.38 9.31 6.37
CA GLN A 200 -14.95 9.41 7.72
C GLN A 200 -15.42 10.84 8.05
N ALA A 201 -14.62 11.85 7.70
CA ALA A 201 -14.97 13.26 7.94
C ALA A 201 -16.21 13.72 7.16
N LEU A 202 -16.48 13.11 6.01
CA LEU A 202 -17.65 13.37 5.17
C LEU A 202 -18.88 12.52 5.56
N HIS A 203 -18.69 11.44 6.33
CA HIS A 203 -19.73 10.46 6.70
C HIS A 203 -19.73 10.19 8.21
N LEU A 204 -19.94 11.25 9.01
CA LEU A 204 -19.82 11.19 10.47
C LEU A 204 -20.75 10.17 11.13
N ASP A 205 -21.90 9.89 10.54
CA ASP A 205 -22.86 8.88 10.99
C ASP A 205 -22.38 7.44 10.77
N GLN A 206 -21.38 7.24 9.94
CA GLN A 206 -20.79 5.95 9.59
C GLN A 206 -19.30 5.84 9.95
N ALA A 207 -18.70 6.91 10.47
CA ALA A 207 -17.25 7.02 10.68
C ALA A 207 -16.66 5.90 11.58
N GLU A 208 -17.47 5.31 12.47
CA GLU A 208 -17.05 4.22 13.36
C GLU A 208 -17.67 2.86 12.95
N THR A 209 -18.20 2.73 11.74
CA THR A 209 -18.66 1.45 11.21
C THR A 209 -17.53 0.66 10.58
N ILE A 210 -17.69 -0.66 10.53
CA ILE A 210 -16.73 -1.57 9.88
C ILE A 210 -17.49 -2.56 8.99
N ALA A 211 -16.77 -3.16 8.04
CA ALA A 211 -17.28 -4.23 7.20
C ALA A 211 -16.19 -5.26 6.91
N GLY A 212 -16.60 -6.42 6.42
CA GLY A 212 -15.72 -7.52 6.06
C GLY A 212 -15.76 -8.69 7.05
N THR A 213 -15.06 -9.74 6.72
CA THR A 213 -14.99 -11.00 7.46
C THR A 213 -13.60 -11.22 8.05
N ILE A 214 -13.49 -12.16 9.01
CA ILE A 214 -12.20 -12.49 9.65
C ILE A 214 -11.20 -13.05 8.65
N THR A 215 -11.67 -13.84 7.69
CA THR A 215 -10.80 -14.40 6.64
C THR A 215 -10.84 -13.54 5.39
N ILE A 216 -9.69 -13.39 4.74
CA ILE A 216 -9.57 -12.65 3.48
C ILE A 216 -10.49 -13.25 2.42
N LEU A 217 -11.27 -12.42 1.73
CA LEU A 217 -12.27 -12.84 0.73
C LEU A 217 -13.28 -13.88 1.23
N ASN A 218 -13.48 -13.96 2.54
CA ASN A 218 -14.29 -14.97 3.19
C ASN A 218 -13.89 -16.43 2.82
N GLN A 219 -12.60 -16.68 2.71
CA GLN A 219 -12.04 -17.98 2.33
C GLN A 219 -11.00 -18.46 3.37
N PRO A 220 -11.27 -19.52 4.14
CA PRO A 220 -12.58 -20.22 4.26
C PRO A 220 -13.66 -19.31 4.85
N PRO A 221 -14.95 -19.66 4.73
CA PRO A 221 -16.05 -18.87 5.31
C PRO A 221 -15.84 -18.61 6.80
N SER A 222 -16.07 -17.40 7.24
CA SER A 222 -15.91 -16.95 8.62
C SER A 222 -17.01 -15.97 9.03
N ARG A 223 -17.08 -15.63 10.31
CA ARG A 223 -18.00 -14.59 10.79
C ARG A 223 -17.56 -13.20 10.31
N ASP A 224 -18.47 -12.27 10.37
CA ASP A 224 -18.16 -10.86 10.17
C ASP A 224 -17.22 -10.34 11.25
N THR A 225 -16.40 -9.34 10.88
CA THR A 225 -15.53 -8.61 11.78
C THR A 225 -16.36 -7.76 12.75
N SER A 226 -15.88 -7.61 13.96
CA SER A 226 -16.47 -6.82 15.04
C SER A 226 -15.48 -5.76 15.51
N VAL A 227 -15.97 -4.63 16.01
CA VAL A 227 -15.13 -3.57 16.63
C VAL A 227 -14.35 -4.07 17.85
N ALA A 228 -14.78 -5.20 18.46
CA ALA A 228 -14.08 -5.84 19.57
C ALA A 228 -12.95 -6.79 19.12
N ASP A 229 -12.80 -7.06 17.82
CA ASP A 229 -11.72 -7.89 17.31
C ASP A 229 -10.38 -7.18 17.45
N ILE A 230 -9.35 -7.97 17.72
CA ILE A 230 -8.02 -7.46 18.05
C ILE A 230 -7.14 -7.38 16.81
N ILE A 231 -6.51 -6.22 16.64
CA ILE A 231 -5.39 -6.02 15.74
C ILE A 231 -4.11 -6.28 16.53
N ASP A 232 -3.36 -7.28 16.09
CA ASP A 232 -2.06 -7.65 16.67
C ASP A 232 -0.98 -7.51 15.60
N VAL A 233 -0.05 -6.60 15.83
CA VAL A 233 1.13 -6.37 14.96
C VAL A 233 2.41 -6.97 15.57
N GLY A 234 2.25 -7.95 16.44
CA GLY A 234 3.33 -8.68 17.07
C GLY A 234 4.17 -7.81 17.99
N LEU A 235 5.50 -7.87 17.84
CA LEU A 235 6.44 -7.15 18.70
C LEU A 235 6.49 -5.64 18.44
N ASN A 236 5.85 -5.15 17.36
CA ASN A 236 6.01 -3.76 16.91
C ASN A 236 5.12 -2.77 17.68
N ALA A 237 4.00 -3.21 18.24
CA ALA A 237 3.15 -2.38 19.09
C ALA A 237 2.22 -3.26 19.93
N PRO A 238 1.65 -2.73 21.05
CA PRO A 238 0.62 -3.42 21.79
C PRO A 238 -0.60 -3.75 20.92
N ALA A 239 -1.20 -4.91 21.15
CA ALA A 239 -2.45 -5.29 20.52
C ALA A 239 -3.59 -4.35 20.95
N VAL A 240 -4.45 -3.96 20.00
CA VAL A 240 -5.56 -3.00 20.21
C VAL A 240 -6.84 -3.53 19.59
N ALA A 241 -8.00 -3.17 20.14
CA ALA A 241 -9.27 -3.47 19.48
C ALA A 241 -9.48 -2.55 18.26
N ILE A 242 -10.16 -3.06 17.22
CA ILE A 242 -10.50 -2.26 16.03
C ILE A 242 -11.21 -0.98 16.43
N GLY A 243 -12.18 -1.04 17.35
CA GLY A 243 -12.92 0.13 17.81
C GLY A 243 -12.07 1.22 18.46
N ASP A 244 -10.91 0.87 19.03
CA ASP A 244 -10.03 1.85 19.68
C ASP A 244 -9.23 2.68 18.66
N VAL A 245 -9.20 2.27 17.38
CA VAL A 245 -8.42 2.91 16.31
C VAL A 245 -9.28 3.45 15.16
N LEU A 246 -10.61 3.46 15.30
CA LEU A 246 -11.49 4.05 14.28
C LEU A 246 -11.53 5.58 14.34
N ASN A 247 -11.17 6.18 15.47
CA ASN A 247 -11.17 7.64 15.62
C ASN A 247 -9.75 8.15 15.90
N THR A 248 -9.19 8.90 14.93
CA THR A 248 -7.83 9.44 15.03
C THR A 248 -7.73 10.67 15.92
N LEU A 249 -8.86 11.31 16.30
CA LEU A 249 -8.87 12.61 16.99
C LEU A 249 -9.05 12.51 18.50
N GLY A 250 -9.46 11.39 19.02
CA GLY A 250 -10.07 11.38 20.36
C GLY A 250 -9.39 10.58 21.44
N LYS A 251 -8.54 9.62 21.13
CA LYS A 251 -8.01 8.68 22.16
C LYS A 251 -6.68 8.06 21.75
N SER A 252 -5.83 7.80 22.78
CA SER A 252 -4.71 6.86 22.61
C SER A 252 -5.19 5.51 22.05
N PRO A 253 -4.43 4.87 21.12
CA PRO A 253 -3.07 5.27 20.74
C PRO A 253 -3.00 6.34 19.65
N LEU A 254 -4.09 6.61 18.91
CA LEU A 254 -4.09 7.53 17.79
C LEU A 254 -4.40 8.97 18.24
N CYS A 255 -3.60 9.92 17.76
CA CYS A 255 -3.83 11.35 17.99
C CYS A 255 -3.16 12.14 16.85
N TYR A 256 -3.78 12.11 15.65
CA TYR A 256 -3.24 12.80 14.50
C TYR A 256 -4.34 13.31 13.55
N VAL A 257 -3.97 14.27 12.72
CA VAL A 257 -4.75 14.82 11.62
C VAL A 257 -3.88 14.85 10.36
N TYR A 258 -4.52 14.88 9.21
CA TYR A 258 -3.85 15.15 7.94
C TYR A 258 -3.88 16.65 7.63
N ILE A 259 -2.78 17.19 7.10
CA ILE A 259 -2.60 18.61 6.69
C ILE A 259 -2.12 18.69 5.26
#